data_85c52f1d341b01ab81b292a474c8fb15
#
_entry.id   85c52f1d341b01ab81b292a474c8fb15
#
_cell.length_a   1.000
_cell.length_b   1.000
_cell.length_c   1.000
_cell.angle_alpha   90.00
_cell.angle_beta   90.00
_cell.angle_gamma   90.00
#
_symmetry.space_group_name_H-M   'P 1'
#
loop_
_entity.id
_entity.type
_entity.pdbx_description
1 polymer ?
#
loop_
_entity_poly.entity_id
_entity_poly.type
_entity_poly.pdbx_seq_one_letter_code
_entity_poly.pdbx_strand_id
1 'polypeptide(L)'
;STFIIDAIPNQVYTGKEIEPKVNVKVSDKKLTEDTDFTVKYSDNVNVGTAKVLVSGKGVYKVLASVANFTIITKDIASIVVAPVENQAYTGSEIKPALVVTNGEQILTEGVDYTVTYKNNTEVGTATAEITGIGNYSGKTSVTFEIEEETFWQKIASFFRMIFNPIKEFF
;
A
#
# COMPACT_ATOMS: atom_id res chain seq x y z
N SER A 1 -29.25 -29.13 13.11
CA SER A 1 -28.80 -27.78 13.53
C SER A 1 -27.59 -27.37 12.68
N THR A 2 -27.56 -26.14 12.26
CA THR A 2 -26.45 -25.55 11.49
C THR A 2 -25.98 -24.27 12.18
N PHE A 3 -24.73 -23.85 11.93
CA PHE A 3 -24.29 -22.54 12.32
C PHE A 3 -24.98 -21.47 11.47
N ILE A 4 -25.44 -20.42 12.10
CA ILE A 4 -25.86 -19.17 11.48
C ILE A 4 -24.74 -18.16 11.77
N ILE A 5 -24.09 -17.68 10.75
CA ILE A 5 -23.00 -16.69 10.84
C ILE A 5 -23.56 -15.36 10.38
N ASP A 6 -23.49 -14.33 11.23
CA ASP A 6 -23.88 -12.98 10.85
C ASP A 6 -22.98 -12.48 9.69
N ALA A 7 -23.51 -11.61 8.82
CA ALA A 7 -22.73 -11.02 7.73
C ALA A 7 -21.50 -10.29 8.26
N ILE A 8 -20.36 -10.56 7.67
CA ILE A 8 -19.09 -9.91 8.01
C ILE A 8 -18.93 -8.68 7.11
N PRO A 9 -18.78 -7.46 7.67
CA PRO A 9 -18.60 -6.25 6.87
C PRO A 9 -17.33 -6.30 6.01
N ASN A 10 -17.31 -5.55 4.91
CA ASN A 10 -16.11 -5.34 4.13
C ASN A 10 -15.00 -4.77 5.02
N GLN A 11 -13.79 -5.24 4.79
CA GLN A 11 -12.57 -4.81 5.47
C GLN A 11 -11.69 -4.04 4.50
N VAL A 12 -10.97 -3.03 4.97
CA VAL A 12 -9.99 -2.30 4.15
C VAL A 12 -8.64 -3.02 4.24
N TYR A 13 -7.94 -3.12 3.13
CA TYR A 13 -6.59 -3.67 3.07
C TYR A 13 -5.65 -3.01 4.09
N THR A 14 -4.89 -3.82 4.83
CA THR A 14 -3.97 -3.37 5.89
C THR A 14 -2.51 -3.73 5.64
N GLY A 15 -2.24 -4.63 4.70
CA GLY A 15 -0.92 -5.25 4.49
C GLY A 15 -0.63 -6.42 5.42
N LYS A 16 -1.56 -6.76 6.31
CA LYS A 16 -1.45 -7.87 7.28
C LYS A 16 -2.70 -8.73 7.22
N GLU A 17 -2.65 -9.89 7.88
CA GLU A 17 -3.84 -10.74 8.06
C GLU A 17 -4.98 -9.95 8.70
N ILE A 18 -6.18 -10.11 8.16
CA ILE A 18 -7.40 -9.45 8.61
C ILE A 18 -8.33 -10.53 9.16
N GLU A 19 -8.60 -10.46 10.45
CA GLU A 19 -9.39 -11.45 11.22
C GLU A 19 -10.54 -10.77 11.93
N PRO A 20 -11.62 -10.39 11.21
CA PRO A 20 -12.76 -9.73 11.79
C PRO A 20 -13.52 -10.67 12.73
N LYS A 21 -14.01 -10.14 13.84
CA LYS A 21 -14.81 -10.90 14.78
C LYS A 21 -16.03 -11.50 14.10
N VAL A 22 -16.28 -12.80 14.36
CA VAL A 22 -17.40 -13.56 13.81
C VAL A 22 -18.45 -13.78 14.88
N ASN A 23 -19.71 -13.45 14.58
CA ASN A 23 -20.85 -13.78 15.45
C ASN A 23 -21.54 -15.03 14.91
N VAL A 24 -21.62 -16.03 15.76
CA VAL A 24 -22.18 -17.36 15.42
C VAL A 24 -23.33 -17.70 16.34
N LYS A 25 -24.42 -18.27 15.79
CA LYS A 25 -25.59 -18.74 16.48
C LYS A 25 -25.96 -20.15 16.03
N VAL A 26 -26.65 -20.87 16.90
CA VAL A 26 -27.41 -22.05 16.54
C VAL A 26 -28.88 -21.80 16.99
N SER A 27 -29.80 -21.75 16.03
CA SER A 27 -31.13 -21.17 16.24
C SER A 27 -31.01 -19.76 16.85
N ASP A 28 -31.59 -19.49 17.99
CA ASP A 28 -31.51 -18.19 18.68
C ASP A 28 -30.35 -18.09 19.69
N LYS A 29 -29.65 -19.20 19.95
CA LYS A 29 -28.59 -19.23 20.94
C LYS A 29 -27.28 -18.69 20.34
N LYS A 30 -26.81 -17.57 20.89
CA LYS A 30 -25.47 -17.03 20.59
C LYS A 30 -24.36 -17.92 21.17
N LEU A 31 -23.35 -18.19 20.40
CA LEU A 31 -22.21 -19.02 20.77
C LEU A 31 -20.99 -18.17 21.10
N THR A 32 -20.10 -18.75 21.90
CA THR A 32 -18.84 -18.11 22.34
C THR A 32 -17.67 -18.77 21.64
N GLU A 33 -16.84 -17.93 20.97
CA GLU A 33 -15.59 -18.37 20.36
C GLU A 33 -14.65 -18.98 21.41
N ASP A 34 -13.83 -19.92 21.01
CA ASP A 34 -12.95 -20.76 21.82
C ASP A 34 -13.64 -21.74 22.78
N THR A 35 -14.87 -21.47 23.16
CA THR A 35 -15.68 -22.36 23.99
C THR A 35 -16.55 -23.28 23.14
N ASP A 36 -17.41 -22.72 22.29
CA ASP A 36 -18.41 -23.43 21.49
C ASP A 36 -17.92 -23.69 20.05
N PHE A 37 -17.00 -22.87 19.53
CA PHE A 37 -16.45 -22.98 18.17
C PHE A 37 -15.05 -22.37 18.09
N THR A 38 -14.35 -22.67 16.99
CA THR A 38 -13.10 -22.02 16.58
C THR A 38 -13.27 -21.42 15.18
N VAL A 39 -12.45 -20.42 14.87
CA VAL A 39 -12.41 -19.75 13.56
C VAL A 39 -11.06 -19.93 12.92
N LYS A 40 -11.04 -20.15 11.60
CA LYS A 40 -9.84 -20.16 10.79
C LYS A 40 -10.06 -19.29 9.56
N TYR A 41 -9.15 -18.36 9.32
CA TYR A 41 -9.19 -17.49 8.15
C TYR A 41 -8.30 -18.02 7.04
N SER A 42 -8.63 -17.68 5.78
CA SER A 42 -7.79 -17.90 4.60
C SER A 42 -8.07 -16.84 3.55
N ASP A 43 -7.10 -16.59 2.68
CA ASP A 43 -7.14 -15.54 1.65
C ASP A 43 -7.39 -14.13 2.25
N ASN A 44 -6.98 -13.92 3.51
CA ASN A 44 -7.35 -12.78 4.36
C ASN A 44 -6.28 -11.68 4.45
N VAL A 45 -5.38 -11.59 3.46
CA VAL A 45 -4.34 -10.55 3.41
C VAL A 45 -4.62 -9.56 2.30
N ASN A 46 -4.79 -10.03 1.06
CA ASN A 46 -4.91 -9.18 -0.13
C ASN A 46 -6.37 -8.85 -0.47
N VAL A 47 -6.55 -7.81 -1.25
CA VAL A 47 -7.85 -7.41 -1.81
C VAL A 47 -8.51 -8.59 -2.54
N GLY A 48 -9.77 -8.83 -2.25
CA GLY A 48 -10.54 -9.93 -2.78
C GLY A 48 -11.49 -10.56 -1.77
N THR A 49 -11.88 -11.80 -2.00
CA THR A 49 -12.78 -12.55 -1.11
C THR A 49 -11.98 -13.42 -0.16
N ALA A 50 -12.02 -13.08 1.10
CA ALA A 50 -11.48 -13.89 2.19
C ALA A 50 -12.53 -14.89 2.71
N LYS A 51 -12.06 -16.00 3.28
CA LYS A 51 -12.88 -17.09 3.79
C LYS A 51 -12.70 -17.26 5.29
N VAL A 52 -13.78 -17.63 5.93
CA VAL A 52 -13.82 -17.91 7.37
C VAL A 52 -14.43 -19.31 7.58
N LEU A 53 -13.64 -20.24 8.06
CA LEU A 53 -14.11 -21.56 8.48
C LEU A 53 -14.44 -21.51 9.97
N VAL A 54 -15.69 -21.74 10.32
CA VAL A 54 -16.18 -21.93 11.69
C VAL A 54 -16.32 -23.41 11.98
N SER A 55 -15.63 -23.92 12.99
CA SER A 55 -15.67 -25.32 13.39
C SER A 55 -16.13 -25.45 14.83
N GLY A 56 -17.16 -26.27 15.07
CA GLY A 56 -17.74 -26.45 16.38
C GLY A 56 -16.85 -27.19 17.36
N LYS A 57 -17.04 -26.90 18.63
CA LYS A 57 -16.41 -27.57 19.81
C LYS A 57 -17.45 -28.17 20.72
N GLY A 58 -17.02 -29.05 21.59
CA GLY A 58 -17.91 -29.66 22.64
C GLY A 58 -19.14 -30.30 22.04
N VAL A 59 -20.30 -29.83 22.46
CA VAL A 59 -21.62 -30.33 21.98
C VAL A 59 -21.89 -29.98 20.51
N TYR A 60 -21.16 -29.02 19.93
CA TYR A 60 -21.29 -28.57 18.55
C TYR A 60 -20.23 -29.17 17.64
N LYS A 61 -19.38 -30.09 18.08
CA LYS A 61 -18.22 -30.65 17.37
C LYS A 61 -18.50 -31.22 15.99
N VAL A 62 -19.75 -31.54 15.68
CA VAL A 62 -20.17 -32.06 14.36
C VAL A 62 -20.59 -30.97 13.38
N LEU A 63 -20.63 -29.71 13.82
CA LEU A 63 -21.03 -28.57 13.00
C LEU A 63 -19.80 -27.86 12.45
N ALA A 64 -19.87 -27.52 11.17
CA ALA A 64 -18.93 -26.62 10.51
C ALA A 64 -19.66 -25.77 9.48
N SER A 65 -19.20 -24.57 9.26
CA SER A 65 -19.75 -23.66 8.25
C SER A 65 -18.69 -22.73 7.72
N VAL A 66 -18.85 -22.26 6.49
CA VAL A 66 -17.97 -21.28 5.85
C VAL A 66 -18.73 -20.01 5.60
N ALA A 67 -18.12 -18.88 5.96
CA ALA A 67 -18.56 -17.55 5.58
C ALA A 67 -17.45 -16.85 4.77
N ASN A 68 -17.80 -15.79 4.08
CA ASN A 68 -16.87 -14.96 3.31
C ASN A 68 -17.00 -13.50 3.75
N PHE A 69 -15.92 -12.75 3.56
CA PHE A 69 -15.95 -11.29 3.61
C PHE A 69 -15.08 -10.73 2.50
N THR A 70 -15.30 -9.48 2.15
CA THR A 70 -14.53 -8.81 1.10
C THR A 70 -13.48 -7.90 1.73
N ILE A 71 -12.24 -8.02 1.25
CA ILE A 71 -11.17 -7.05 1.50
C ILE A 71 -11.17 -6.09 0.33
N ILE A 72 -11.41 -4.82 0.60
CA ILE A 72 -11.44 -3.74 -0.39
C ILE A 72 -10.10 -3.00 -0.40
N THR A 73 -9.81 -2.30 -1.50
CA THR A 73 -8.60 -1.50 -1.67
C THR A 73 -8.47 -0.42 -0.61
N LYS A 74 -7.23 -0.09 -0.25
CA LYS A 74 -6.91 1.08 0.56
C LYS A 74 -6.71 2.29 -0.35
N ASP A 75 -7.32 3.43 0.01
CA ASP A 75 -7.14 4.67 -0.75
C ASP A 75 -5.71 5.18 -0.58
N ILE A 76 -5.00 5.38 -1.72
CA ILE A 76 -3.63 5.88 -1.75
C ILE A 76 -3.53 7.33 -1.24
N ALA A 77 -4.62 8.09 -1.25
CA ALA A 77 -4.65 9.43 -0.67
C ALA A 77 -4.45 9.45 0.86
N SER A 78 -4.67 8.30 1.53
CA SER A 78 -4.43 8.11 2.97
C SER A 78 -2.99 7.70 3.31
N ILE A 79 -2.12 7.53 2.30
CA ILE A 79 -0.75 7.04 2.41
C ILE A 79 0.21 8.24 2.50
N VAL A 80 1.34 8.03 3.19
CA VAL A 80 2.37 9.06 3.31
C VAL A 80 3.29 9.03 2.09
N VAL A 81 3.38 10.15 1.39
CA VAL A 81 4.39 10.40 0.35
C VAL A 81 5.43 11.35 0.95
N ALA A 82 6.69 10.92 1.00
CA ALA A 82 7.76 11.76 1.51
C ALA A 82 7.95 12.99 0.60
N PRO A 83 8.33 14.16 1.15
CA PRO A 83 8.71 15.31 0.35
C PRO A 83 9.82 14.95 -0.64
N VAL A 84 9.73 15.48 -1.85
CA VAL A 84 10.75 15.32 -2.87
C VAL A 84 11.69 16.53 -2.80
N GLU A 85 12.98 16.27 -2.72
CA GLU A 85 14.00 17.31 -2.74
C GLU A 85 13.98 18.10 -4.07
N ASN A 86 14.41 19.38 -4.03
CA ASN A 86 14.57 20.19 -5.21
C ASN A 86 15.53 19.51 -6.21
N GLN A 87 15.21 19.60 -7.47
CA GLN A 87 15.97 18.98 -8.56
C GLN A 87 16.68 20.06 -9.38
N ALA A 88 17.89 19.74 -9.86
CA ALA A 88 18.59 20.62 -10.77
C ALA A 88 18.01 20.51 -12.20
N TYR A 89 17.84 21.63 -12.88
CA TYR A 89 17.44 21.66 -14.28
C TYR A 89 18.46 20.93 -15.18
N THR A 90 17.99 20.03 -16.01
CA THR A 90 18.85 19.20 -16.90
C THR A 90 18.55 19.40 -18.37
N GLY A 91 17.49 20.14 -18.73
CA GLY A 91 16.97 20.25 -20.10
C GLY A 91 16.25 18.98 -20.59
N SER A 92 16.01 18.01 -19.70
CA SER A 92 15.32 16.75 -20.00
C SER A 92 14.30 16.45 -18.90
N GLU A 93 13.43 15.47 -19.13
CA GLU A 93 12.46 15.03 -18.11
C GLU A 93 13.16 14.58 -16.82
N ILE A 94 12.71 15.10 -15.70
CA ILE A 94 13.21 14.81 -14.36
C ILE A 94 12.16 13.96 -13.64
N LYS A 95 12.53 12.74 -13.25
CA LYS A 95 11.65 11.75 -12.61
C LYS A 95 12.31 11.25 -11.33
N PRO A 96 12.26 12.02 -10.24
CA PRO A 96 12.84 11.60 -8.96
C PRO A 96 12.12 10.36 -8.42
N ALA A 97 12.86 9.44 -7.82
CA ALA A 97 12.27 8.31 -7.11
C ALA A 97 11.44 8.80 -5.92
N LEU A 98 10.25 8.25 -5.76
CA LEU A 98 9.37 8.59 -4.66
C LEU A 98 9.50 7.58 -3.52
N VAL A 99 9.37 8.06 -2.30
CA VAL A 99 9.23 7.21 -1.10
C VAL A 99 7.78 7.30 -0.63
N VAL A 100 7.05 6.21 -0.82
CA VAL A 100 5.63 6.09 -0.49
C VAL A 100 5.48 5.02 0.58
N THR A 101 4.85 5.36 1.73
CA THR A 101 4.79 4.45 2.88
C THR A 101 3.39 4.33 3.47
N ASN A 102 3.02 3.09 3.80
CA ASN A 102 1.83 2.75 4.57
C ASN A 102 2.27 2.27 5.96
N GLY A 103 2.39 3.20 6.91
CA GLY A 103 3.04 2.90 8.19
C GLY A 103 4.51 2.54 7.96
N GLU A 104 4.93 1.36 8.43
CA GLU A 104 6.30 0.85 8.25
C GLU A 104 6.54 0.19 6.87
N GLN A 105 5.48 -0.07 6.12
CA GLN A 105 5.58 -0.71 4.80
C GLN A 105 5.97 0.33 3.74
N ILE A 106 7.06 0.09 3.02
CA ILE A 106 7.42 0.85 1.81
C ILE A 106 6.68 0.24 0.64
N LEU A 107 5.96 1.08 -0.12
CA LEU A 107 5.23 0.67 -1.31
C LEU A 107 6.15 0.63 -2.52
N THR A 108 5.83 -0.26 -3.46
CA THR A 108 6.64 -0.51 -4.67
C THR A 108 5.93 0.03 -5.90
N GLU A 109 6.62 0.91 -6.66
CA GLU A 109 6.13 1.36 -7.96
C GLU A 109 6.00 0.18 -8.94
N GLY A 110 4.93 0.18 -9.74
CA GLY A 110 4.59 -0.91 -10.64
C GLY A 110 3.85 -2.09 -9.98
N VAL A 111 3.78 -2.15 -8.64
CA VAL A 111 3.08 -3.19 -7.86
C VAL A 111 1.94 -2.59 -7.05
N ASP A 112 2.22 -1.54 -6.28
CA ASP A 112 1.27 -0.88 -5.37
C ASP A 112 0.74 0.43 -5.94
N TYR A 113 1.52 1.10 -6.78
CA TYR A 113 1.16 2.36 -7.43
C TYR A 113 1.91 2.56 -8.75
N THR A 114 1.43 3.52 -9.54
CA THR A 114 2.12 4.06 -10.71
C THR A 114 2.29 5.57 -10.55
N VAL A 115 3.31 6.14 -11.23
CA VAL A 115 3.58 7.59 -11.19
C VAL A 115 3.48 8.19 -12.60
N THR A 116 2.86 9.37 -12.68
CA THR A 116 2.87 10.21 -13.88
C THR A 116 3.40 11.58 -13.51
N TYR A 117 4.44 12.04 -14.21
CA TYR A 117 5.04 13.36 -13.99
C TYR A 117 4.45 14.41 -14.92
N LYS A 118 4.31 15.64 -14.41
CA LYS A 118 3.82 16.81 -15.15
C LYS A 118 4.74 18.00 -14.86
N ASN A 119 4.96 18.84 -15.87
CA ASN A 119 5.81 20.04 -15.79
C ASN A 119 7.24 19.72 -15.30
N ASN A 120 7.74 18.53 -15.63
CA ASN A 120 8.98 17.98 -15.06
C ASN A 120 10.21 18.14 -16.00
N THR A 121 10.16 19.12 -16.92
CA THR A 121 11.25 19.41 -17.85
C THR A 121 11.85 20.80 -17.65
N GLU A 122 11.01 21.79 -17.38
CA GLU A 122 11.40 23.19 -17.25
C GLU A 122 11.56 23.60 -15.78
N VAL A 123 12.30 24.69 -15.56
CA VAL A 123 12.43 25.32 -14.24
C VAL A 123 11.07 25.74 -13.70
N GLY A 124 10.81 25.44 -12.45
CA GLY A 124 9.54 25.70 -11.75
C GLY A 124 8.99 24.49 -11.01
N THR A 125 7.74 24.55 -10.65
CA THR A 125 7.07 23.50 -9.87
C THR A 125 6.63 22.36 -10.78
N ALA A 126 7.17 21.17 -10.56
CA ALA A 126 6.75 19.92 -11.17
C ALA A 126 5.83 19.12 -10.23
N THR A 127 5.04 18.22 -10.79
CA THR A 127 4.10 17.37 -10.05
C THR A 127 4.32 15.91 -10.39
N ALA A 128 4.41 15.06 -9.38
CA ALA A 128 4.31 13.61 -9.50
C ALA A 128 2.90 13.18 -9.05
N GLU A 129 2.07 12.72 -9.98
CA GLU A 129 0.75 12.15 -9.70
C GLU A 129 0.90 10.64 -9.48
N ILE A 130 0.44 10.18 -8.33
CA ILE A 130 0.53 8.79 -7.87
C ILE A 130 -0.86 8.16 -7.97
N THR A 131 -0.97 7.05 -8.68
CA THR A 131 -2.23 6.29 -8.82
C THR A 131 -2.06 4.92 -8.17
N GLY A 132 -2.93 4.58 -7.23
CA GLY A 132 -2.94 3.27 -6.57
C GLY A 132 -3.34 2.15 -7.52
N ILE A 133 -2.66 1.00 -7.40
CA ILE A 133 -2.97 -0.24 -8.13
C ILE A 133 -2.88 -1.44 -7.17
N GLY A 134 -3.35 -2.61 -7.61
CA GLY A 134 -3.31 -3.82 -6.79
C GLY A 134 -4.17 -3.70 -5.53
N ASN A 135 -3.54 -3.68 -4.38
CA ASN A 135 -4.20 -3.54 -3.09
C ASN A 135 -4.56 -2.07 -2.74
N TYR A 136 -4.19 -1.12 -3.58
CA TYR A 136 -4.46 0.30 -3.42
C TYR A 136 -5.32 0.84 -4.55
N SER A 137 -6.02 1.94 -4.31
CA SER A 137 -6.84 2.64 -5.29
C SER A 137 -6.78 4.15 -5.08
N GLY A 138 -7.43 4.91 -5.94
CA GLY A 138 -7.45 6.38 -5.86
C GLY A 138 -6.17 7.03 -6.35
N LYS A 139 -6.02 8.32 -6.06
CA LYS A 139 -4.90 9.15 -6.51
C LYS A 139 -4.45 10.11 -5.42
N THR A 140 -3.17 10.42 -5.44
CA THR A 140 -2.56 11.52 -4.68
C THR A 140 -1.44 12.15 -5.49
N SER A 141 -0.83 13.23 -5.02
CA SER A 141 0.29 13.86 -5.72
C SER A 141 1.26 14.50 -4.74
N VAL A 142 2.48 14.67 -5.18
CA VAL A 142 3.51 15.46 -4.53
C VAL A 142 4.15 16.39 -5.55
N THR A 143 4.53 17.59 -5.13
CA THR A 143 5.23 18.56 -5.95
C THR A 143 6.70 18.63 -5.57
N PHE A 144 7.54 19.07 -6.51
CA PHE A 144 8.95 19.38 -6.28
C PHE A 144 9.38 20.53 -7.18
N GLU A 145 10.40 21.26 -6.76
CA GLU A 145 10.92 22.37 -7.56
C GLU A 145 12.06 21.91 -8.46
N ILE A 146 12.07 22.41 -9.71
CA ILE A 146 13.18 22.31 -10.64
C ILE A 146 13.84 23.68 -10.66
N GLU A 147 15.11 23.73 -10.28
CA GLU A 147 15.88 24.97 -10.13
C GLU A 147 17.03 25.02 -11.13
N GLU A 148 17.34 26.21 -11.63
CA GLU A 148 18.59 26.38 -12.36
C GLU A 148 19.79 26.14 -11.45
N GLU A 149 20.81 25.45 -11.95
CA GLU A 149 22.09 25.39 -11.25
C GLU A 149 22.66 26.80 -11.02
N THR A 150 22.99 27.12 -9.78
CA THR A 150 23.69 28.35 -9.48
C THR A 150 25.08 28.34 -10.13
N PHE A 151 25.67 29.52 -10.33
CA PHE A 151 27.03 29.63 -10.88
C PHE A 151 28.05 28.76 -10.13
N TRP A 152 27.97 28.68 -8.81
CA TRP A 152 28.86 27.89 -7.98
C TRP A 152 28.63 26.38 -8.13
N GLN A 153 27.37 25.94 -8.30
CA GLN A 153 27.04 24.55 -8.61
C GLN A 153 27.55 24.14 -10.00
N LYS A 154 27.42 25.02 -10.99
CA LYS A 154 27.99 24.83 -12.35
C LYS A 154 29.51 24.65 -12.30
N ILE A 155 30.23 25.47 -11.51
CA ILE A 155 31.66 25.33 -11.29
C ILE A 155 31.99 24.00 -10.62
N ALA A 156 31.26 23.62 -9.55
CA ALA A 156 31.49 22.36 -8.83
C ALA A 156 31.23 21.14 -9.73
N SER A 157 30.17 21.16 -10.56
CA SER A 157 29.87 20.12 -11.54
C SER A 157 30.98 20.00 -12.60
N PHE A 158 31.50 21.14 -13.08
CA PHE A 158 32.61 21.19 -14.03
C PHE A 158 33.90 20.57 -13.45
N PHE A 159 34.27 20.93 -12.22
CA PHE A 159 35.40 20.31 -11.52
C PHE A 159 35.24 18.82 -11.32
N ARG A 160 34.04 18.36 -10.97
CA ARG A 160 33.72 16.94 -10.77
C ARG A 160 33.89 16.15 -12.08
N MET A 161 33.48 16.74 -13.20
CA MET A 161 33.63 16.15 -14.54
C MET A 161 35.10 16.05 -14.95
N ILE A 162 35.95 17.03 -14.59
CA ILE A 162 37.38 17.04 -14.93
C ILE A 162 38.19 16.07 -14.05
N PHE A 163 37.88 15.99 -12.76
CA PHE A 163 38.66 15.21 -11.78
C PHE A 163 38.16 13.78 -11.55
N ASN A 164 36.98 13.39 -12.06
CA ASN A 164 36.46 12.03 -11.92
C ASN A 164 37.02 10.99 -12.92
N PRO A 165 37.59 11.35 -14.09
CA PRO A 165 38.20 10.37 -14.98
C PRO A 165 39.50 9.73 -14.45
N ILE A 166 40.07 10.25 -13.35
CA ILE A 166 41.39 9.79 -12.85
C ILE A 166 41.29 8.54 -11.94
N LYS A 167 40.11 8.13 -11.56
CA LYS A 167 39.91 6.95 -10.67
C LYS A 167 39.84 5.59 -11.36
N GLU A 168 39.80 5.55 -12.70
CA GLU A 168 39.75 4.27 -13.43
C GLU A 168 41.10 3.79 -13.97
N PHE A 169 42.20 4.45 -13.59
CA PHE A 169 43.54 4.09 -14.04
C PHE A 169 44.55 3.67 -12.95
N PHE A 170 44.09 3.29 -11.75
CA PHE A 170 44.95 2.72 -10.71
C PHE A 170 44.34 1.49 -10.03
#